data_89438691dc05d8c88c5ebbaedb07d939
#
_entry.id   89438691dc05d8c88c5ebbaedb07d939
#
_cell.length_a   1.000
_cell.length_b   1.000
_cell.length_c   1.000
_cell.angle_alpha   90.00
_cell.angle_beta   90.00
_cell.angle_gamma   90.00
#
_symmetry.space_group_name_H-M   'P 1'
#
loop_
_entity.id
_entity.type
_entity.pdbx_description
1 polymer ?
#
loop_
_entity_poly.entity_id
_entity_poly.type
_entity_poly.pdbx_seq_one_letter_code
_entity_poly.pdbx_strand_id
1 'polypeptide(L)'
;MTRPINGLSHVKGSTTRPLIHATIPSFIAEVRKRHGHRMAAVFSQTGERWTYDDLMRRADRLAAGLLSLGVYKGDRVGIWSPNRPEWVLTQFATARIGAILVNINPAYQTPELEYALRHAGVSTLITAPQFRESDYLGKLRDLAPELATARPGHLHSKKLPDLRRIVQ
;
A
#
# COMPACT_ATOMS: atom_id res chain seq x y z
N MET A 1 -4.88 -23.66 -23.92
CA MET A 1 -6.05 -22.75 -23.86
C MET A 1 -7.27 -23.59 -23.50
N THR A 2 -7.95 -23.24 -22.41
CA THR A 2 -9.22 -23.88 -22.01
C THR A 2 -10.35 -23.33 -22.88
N ARG A 3 -11.11 -24.23 -23.52
CA ARG A 3 -12.27 -23.83 -24.33
C ARG A 3 -13.48 -23.57 -23.43
N PRO A 4 -14.38 -22.62 -23.78
CA PRO A 4 -15.64 -22.43 -23.08
C PRO A 4 -16.44 -23.74 -22.98
N ILE A 5 -17.05 -23.99 -21.83
CA ILE A 5 -17.86 -25.18 -21.62
C ILE A 5 -19.29 -24.88 -22.10
N ASN A 6 -19.83 -25.73 -22.98
CA ASN A 6 -21.21 -25.63 -23.52
C ASN A 6 -21.54 -24.29 -24.20
N GLY A 7 -20.57 -23.64 -24.85
CA GLY A 7 -20.78 -22.34 -25.52
C GLY A 7 -20.96 -21.15 -24.60
N LEU A 8 -20.82 -21.35 -23.29
CA LEU A 8 -20.88 -20.27 -22.26
C LEU A 8 -19.49 -19.66 -22.06
N SER A 9 -19.44 -18.37 -21.81
CA SER A 9 -18.21 -17.66 -21.42
C SER A 9 -17.76 -18.06 -19.99
N HIS A 10 -17.81 -19.36 -19.68
CA HIS A 10 -17.49 -19.93 -18.38
C HIS A 10 -16.33 -20.91 -18.51
N VAL A 11 -15.26 -20.65 -17.78
CA VAL A 11 -14.10 -21.54 -17.69
C VAL A 11 -13.91 -21.92 -16.22
N LYS A 12 -13.94 -23.23 -15.95
CA LYS A 12 -13.64 -23.75 -14.61
C LYS A 12 -12.15 -24.09 -14.52
N GLY A 13 -11.46 -23.48 -13.56
CA GLY A 13 -10.07 -23.83 -13.25
C GLY A 13 -9.96 -25.24 -12.65
N SER A 14 -8.71 -25.74 -12.54
CA SER A 14 -8.44 -27.03 -11.90
C SER A 14 -8.85 -26.98 -10.40
N THR A 15 -9.53 -28.02 -9.94
CA THR A 15 -9.92 -28.20 -8.53
C THR A 15 -9.02 -29.22 -7.82
N THR A 16 -7.92 -29.65 -8.45
CA THR A 16 -7.00 -30.65 -7.89
C THR A 16 -6.19 -30.12 -6.70
N ARG A 17 -6.02 -28.79 -6.61
CA ARG A 17 -5.42 -28.13 -5.46
C ARG A 17 -6.47 -27.31 -4.73
N PRO A 18 -6.65 -27.49 -3.41
CA PRO A 18 -7.59 -26.69 -2.64
C PRO A 18 -7.14 -25.22 -2.59
N LEU A 19 -8.10 -24.32 -2.41
CA LEU A 19 -7.80 -22.91 -2.13
C LEU A 19 -7.07 -22.79 -0.79
N ILE A 20 -6.18 -21.82 -0.71
CA ILE A 20 -5.48 -21.50 0.53
C ILE A 20 -6.38 -20.60 1.38
N HIS A 21 -6.90 -21.14 2.49
CA HIS A 21 -7.71 -20.40 3.45
C HIS A 21 -6.80 -19.78 4.52
N ALA A 22 -6.12 -18.70 4.18
CA ALA A 22 -5.21 -18.00 5.07
C ALA A 22 -5.25 -16.50 4.80
N THR A 23 -4.97 -15.68 5.80
CA THR A 23 -4.70 -14.26 5.61
C THR A 23 -3.33 -14.06 4.98
N ILE A 24 -3.10 -12.91 4.31
CA ILE A 24 -1.77 -12.57 3.76
C ILE A 24 -0.68 -12.68 4.85
N PRO A 25 -0.86 -12.09 6.06
CA PRO A 25 0.14 -12.21 7.12
C PRO A 25 0.42 -13.64 7.57
N SER A 26 -0.59 -14.48 7.72
CA SER A 26 -0.39 -15.87 8.14
C SER A 26 0.30 -16.69 7.05
N PHE A 27 -0.09 -16.49 5.79
CA PHE A 27 0.53 -17.20 4.67
C PHE A 27 2.01 -16.83 4.51
N ILE A 28 2.35 -15.53 4.52
CA ILE A 28 3.74 -15.09 4.37
C ILE A 28 4.61 -15.50 5.58
N ALA A 29 4.04 -15.62 6.79
CA ALA A 29 4.75 -16.12 7.95
C ALA A 29 5.15 -17.58 7.77
N GLU A 30 4.28 -18.43 7.19
CA GLU A 30 4.63 -19.81 6.87
C GLU A 30 5.69 -19.89 5.75
N VAL A 31 5.62 -19.03 4.75
CA VAL A 31 6.66 -18.92 3.71
C VAL A 31 8.01 -18.55 4.34
N ARG A 32 8.02 -17.52 5.19
CA ARG A 32 9.21 -17.11 5.94
C ARG A 32 9.81 -18.25 6.77
N LYS A 33 8.97 -19.00 7.49
CA LYS A 33 9.41 -20.12 8.31
C LYS A 33 10.15 -21.21 7.51
N ARG A 34 9.67 -21.47 6.27
CA ARG A 34 10.25 -22.50 5.39
C ARG A 34 11.40 -22.00 4.53
N HIS A 35 11.37 -20.73 4.14
CA HIS A 35 12.20 -20.14 3.09
C HIS A 35 12.81 -18.79 3.47
N GLY A 36 12.93 -18.45 4.76
CA GLY A 36 13.35 -17.15 5.25
C GLY A 36 14.62 -16.60 4.61
N HIS A 37 15.61 -17.47 4.39
CA HIS A 37 16.89 -17.13 3.76
C HIS A 37 16.82 -16.96 2.22
N ARG A 38 15.73 -17.38 1.58
CA ARG A 38 15.59 -17.25 0.12
C ARG A 38 15.23 -15.83 -0.29
N MET A 39 15.63 -15.47 -1.51
CA MET A 39 15.33 -14.18 -2.10
C MET A 39 13.81 -14.00 -2.29
N ALA A 40 13.27 -12.95 -1.70
CA ALA A 40 11.85 -12.57 -1.80
C ALA A 40 11.64 -11.46 -2.83
N ALA A 41 12.56 -10.48 -2.90
CA ALA A 41 12.45 -9.34 -3.81
C ALA A 41 13.81 -8.85 -4.28
N VAL A 42 13.87 -8.38 -5.52
CA VAL A 42 15.02 -7.69 -6.12
C VAL A 42 14.51 -6.41 -6.76
N PHE A 43 15.09 -5.29 -6.38
CA PHE A 43 14.73 -3.97 -6.88
C PHE A 43 15.83 -3.49 -7.84
N SER A 44 15.61 -3.67 -9.14
CA SER A 44 16.62 -3.40 -10.18
C SER A 44 17.06 -1.95 -10.23
N GLN A 45 16.18 -1.01 -9.84
CA GLN A 45 16.49 0.43 -9.87
C GLN A 45 17.43 0.86 -8.74
N THR A 46 17.36 0.22 -7.58
CA THR A 46 18.17 0.56 -6.40
C THR A 46 19.28 -0.46 -6.13
N GLY A 47 19.21 -1.62 -6.78
CA GLY A 47 20.11 -2.77 -6.52
C GLY A 47 19.77 -3.52 -5.21
N GLU A 48 18.76 -3.09 -4.47
CA GLU A 48 18.38 -3.75 -3.22
C GLU A 48 17.87 -5.17 -3.46
N ARG A 49 18.27 -6.06 -2.55
CA ARG A 49 17.91 -7.47 -2.57
C ARG A 49 17.47 -7.87 -1.17
N TRP A 50 16.26 -8.39 -1.06
CA TRP A 50 15.70 -8.80 0.23
C TRP A 50 15.34 -10.28 0.24
N THR A 51 15.74 -10.95 1.30
CA THR A 51 15.21 -12.27 1.65
C THR A 51 13.80 -12.16 2.23
N TYR A 52 13.11 -13.29 2.41
CA TYR A 52 11.83 -13.28 3.14
C TYR A 52 12.00 -12.79 4.58
N ASP A 53 13.12 -13.09 5.23
CA ASP A 53 13.43 -12.57 6.56
C ASP A 53 13.61 -11.05 6.56
N ASP A 54 14.31 -10.52 5.56
CA ASP A 54 14.48 -9.07 5.40
C ASP A 54 13.15 -8.36 5.16
N LEU A 55 12.38 -8.88 4.20
CA LEU A 55 11.07 -8.33 3.86
C LEU A 55 10.17 -8.24 5.09
N MET A 56 10.04 -9.34 5.83
CA MET A 56 9.14 -9.39 6.98
C MET A 56 9.64 -8.53 8.14
N ARG A 57 10.94 -8.51 8.42
CA ARG A 57 11.52 -7.63 9.44
C ARG A 57 11.28 -6.15 9.12
N ARG A 58 11.43 -5.74 7.86
CA ARG A 58 11.18 -4.37 7.41
C ARG A 58 9.68 -4.03 7.46
N ALA A 59 8.82 -4.95 7.01
CA ALA A 59 7.37 -4.79 7.06
C ALA A 59 6.87 -4.69 8.51
N ASP A 60 7.39 -5.49 9.44
CA ASP A 60 7.05 -5.43 10.87
C ASP A 60 7.45 -4.07 11.49
N ARG A 61 8.60 -3.50 11.09
CA ARG A 61 9.00 -2.14 11.53
C ARG A 61 8.04 -1.07 11.03
N LEU A 62 7.68 -1.12 9.74
CA LEU A 62 6.71 -0.17 9.18
C LEU A 62 5.34 -0.33 9.83
N ALA A 63 4.90 -1.56 10.08
CA ALA A 63 3.65 -1.86 10.78
C ALA A 63 3.63 -1.26 12.19
N ALA A 64 4.72 -1.42 12.95
CA ALA A 64 4.87 -0.80 14.26
C ALA A 64 4.85 0.74 14.19
N GLY A 65 5.52 1.32 13.18
CA GLY A 65 5.48 2.77 12.92
C GLY A 65 4.07 3.26 12.62
N LEU A 66 3.31 2.54 11.78
CA LEU A 66 1.92 2.90 11.48
C LEU A 66 1.03 2.83 12.73
N LEU A 67 1.20 1.80 13.56
CA LEU A 67 0.48 1.69 14.84
C LEU A 67 0.81 2.87 15.78
N SER A 68 2.09 3.26 15.87
CA SER A 68 2.51 4.39 16.71
C SER A 68 1.96 5.73 16.22
N LEU A 69 1.67 5.84 14.92
CA LEU A 69 0.96 6.98 14.32
C LEU A 69 -0.56 6.90 14.52
N GLY A 70 -1.09 5.87 15.18
CA GLY A 70 -2.51 5.68 15.41
C GLY A 70 -3.27 5.17 14.17
N VAL A 71 -2.64 4.34 13.36
CA VAL A 71 -3.30 3.58 12.28
C VAL A 71 -3.69 2.21 12.81
N TYR A 72 -4.96 1.88 12.73
CA TYR A 72 -5.50 0.64 13.28
C TYR A 72 -6.21 -0.21 12.21
N LYS A 73 -6.66 -1.38 12.63
CA LYS A 73 -7.45 -2.29 11.79
C LYS A 73 -8.67 -1.57 11.20
N GLY A 74 -8.82 -1.69 9.88
CA GLY A 74 -9.92 -1.08 9.12
C GLY A 74 -9.63 0.34 8.62
N ASP A 75 -8.57 1.00 9.09
CA ASP A 75 -8.15 2.29 8.54
C ASP A 75 -7.67 2.15 7.10
N ARG A 76 -7.95 3.15 6.27
CA ARG A 76 -7.51 3.19 4.88
C ARG A 76 -6.18 3.94 4.77
N VAL A 77 -5.16 3.19 4.37
CA VAL A 77 -3.81 3.72 4.11
C VAL A 77 -3.61 3.80 2.61
N GLY A 78 -3.53 5.02 2.08
CA GLY A 78 -3.20 5.24 0.68
C GLY A 78 -1.69 5.13 0.45
N ILE A 79 -1.30 4.55 -0.69
CA ILE A 79 0.05 4.68 -1.20
C ILE A 79 0.03 5.32 -2.59
N TRP A 80 0.72 6.45 -2.71
CA TRP A 80 0.86 7.21 -3.95
C TRP A 80 2.32 7.38 -4.29
N SER A 81 2.83 6.43 -5.05
CA SER A 81 4.25 6.28 -5.33
C SER A 81 4.44 5.51 -6.63
N PRO A 82 5.53 5.71 -7.38
CA PRO A 82 5.97 4.75 -8.40
C PRO A 82 6.37 3.43 -7.75
N ASN A 83 6.67 2.41 -8.59
CA ASN A 83 7.14 1.11 -8.13
C ASN A 83 8.48 1.25 -7.40
N ARG A 84 8.45 1.09 -6.07
CA ARG A 84 9.58 1.25 -5.15
C ARG A 84 9.53 0.18 -4.06
N PRO A 85 10.65 -0.05 -3.35
CA PRO A 85 10.66 -0.96 -2.20
C PRO A 85 9.60 -0.65 -1.14
N GLU A 86 9.34 0.65 -0.90
CA GLU A 86 8.36 1.13 0.08
C GLU A 86 6.93 0.67 -0.27
N TRP A 87 6.60 0.50 -1.55
CA TRP A 87 5.30 -0.05 -1.95
C TRP A 87 5.11 -1.47 -1.43
N VAL A 88 6.11 -2.31 -1.63
CA VAL A 88 6.09 -3.71 -1.16
C VAL A 88 5.99 -3.76 0.37
N LEU A 89 6.75 -2.89 1.06
CA LEU A 89 6.68 -2.80 2.53
C LEU A 89 5.30 -2.39 3.01
N THR A 90 4.70 -1.37 2.37
CA THR A 90 3.38 -0.88 2.75
C THR A 90 2.31 -1.96 2.57
N GLN A 91 2.39 -2.75 1.49
CA GLN A 91 1.48 -3.87 1.26
C GLN A 91 1.50 -4.88 2.41
N PHE A 92 2.67 -5.30 2.86
CA PHE A 92 2.78 -6.28 3.94
C PHE A 92 2.55 -5.65 5.33
N ALA A 93 2.96 -4.41 5.55
CA ALA A 93 2.77 -3.71 6.81
C ALA A 93 1.29 -3.45 7.10
N THR A 94 0.53 -2.95 6.12
CA THR A 94 -0.91 -2.72 6.27
C THR A 94 -1.67 -4.03 6.48
N ALA A 95 -1.34 -5.07 5.72
CA ALA A 95 -1.92 -6.40 5.93
C ALA A 95 -1.63 -6.93 7.35
N ARG A 96 -0.43 -6.67 7.89
CA ARG A 96 -0.01 -7.12 9.22
C ARG A 96 -0.86 -6.57 10.36
N ILE A 97 -1.29 -5.31 10.24
CA ILE A 97 -2.12 -4.63 11.25
C ILE A 97 -3.62 -4.65 10.92
N GLY A 98 -4.00 -5.26 9.78
CA GLY A 98 -5.39 -5.30 9.32
C GLY A 98 -5.92 -3.98 8.78
N ALA A 99 -5.04 -3.04 8.41
CA ALA A 99 -5.41 -1.83 7.68
C ALA A 99 -5.69 -2.15 6.21
N ILE A 100 -6.49 -1.31 5.57
CA ILE A 100 -6.88 -1.46 4.17
C ILE A 100 -5.93 -0.64 3.31
N LEU A 101 -5.16 -1.29 2.45
CA LEU A 101 -4.30 -0.58 1.50
C LEU A 101 -5.11 -0.06 0.32
N VAL A 102 -4.95 1.22 0.02
CA VAL A 102 -5.52 1.90 -1.16
C VAL A 102 -4.39 2.25 -2.11
N ASN A 103 -4.34 1.55 -3.24
CA ASN A 103 -3.34 1.79 -4.27
C ASN A 103 -3.78 2.97 -5.14
N ILE A 104 -2.97 4.03 -5.16
CA ILE A 104 -3.25 5.26 -5.94
C ILE A 104 -2.32 5.29 -7.14
N ASN A 105 -2.90 5.53 -8.32
CA ASN A 105 -2.13 5.58 -9.56
C ASN A 105 -1.09 6.72 -9.51
N PRO A 106 0.20 6.43 -9.72
CA PRO A 106 1.26 7.44 -9.69
C PRO A 106 1.10 8.56 -10.75
N ALA A 107 0.34 8.32 -11.81
CA ALA A 107 0.10 9.30 -12.85
C ALA A 107 -1.03 10.31 -12.54
N TYR A 108 -1.79 10.10 -11.46
CA TYR A 108 -2.90 10.98 -11.11
C TYR A 108 -2.46 12.44 -10.93
N GLN A 109 -3.27 13.32 -11.50
CA GLN A 109 -3.17 14.75 -11.27
C GLN A 109 -4.04 15.15 -10.06
N THR A 110 -4.05 16.43 -9.72
CA THR A 110 -4.72 16.93 -8.52
C THR A 110 -6.19 16.53 -8.43
N PRO A 111 -7.03 16.62 -9.49
CA PRO A 111 -8.45 16.24 -9.39
C PRO A 111 -8.67 14.75 -9.15
N GLU A 112 -7.93 13.88 -9.85
CA GLU A 112 -8.06 12.43 -9.67
C GLU A 112 -7.54 12.00 -8.30
N LEU A 113 -6.47 12.63 -7.81
CA LEU A 113 -5.95 12.39 -6.48
C LEU A 113 -6.96 12.76 -5.40
N GLU A 114 -7.57 13.97 -5.51
CA GLU A 114 -8.62 14.40 -4.58
C GLU A 114 -9.77 13.40 -4.56
N TYR A 115 -10.25 13.00 -5.72
CA TYR A 115 -11.33 12.03 -5.83
C TYR A 115 -10.97 10.70 -5.17
N ALA A 116 -9.80 10.15 -5.48
CA ALA A 116 -9.36 8.87 -4.94
C ALA A 116 -9.23 8.89 -3.41
N LEU A 117 -8.64 9.95 -2.85
CA LEU A 117 -8.47 10.10 -1.40
C LEU A 117 -9.82 10.22 -0.68
N ARG A 118 -10.75 11.01 -1.22
CA ARG A 118 -12.08 11.21 -0.65
C ARG A 118 -12.95 9.98 -0.79
N HIS A 119 -13.03 9.43 -2.01
CA HIS A 119 -13.90 8.28 -2.30
C HIS A 119 -13.54 7.06 -1.47
N ALA A 120 -12.24 6.79 -1.31
CA ALA A 120 -11.77 5.69 -0.48
C ALA A 120 -11.74 6.03 1.02
N GLY A 121 -11.91 7.29 1.41
CA GLY A 121 -11.82 7.73 2.81
C GLY A 121 -10.43 7.49 3.40
N VAL A 122 -9.38 7.85 2.66
CA VAL A 122 -7.99 7.63 3.08
C VAL A 122 -7.65 8.49 4.28
N SER A 123 -7.27 7.88 5.40
CA SER A 123 -6.90 8.57 6.64
C SER A 123 -5.39 8.82 6.77
N THR A 124 -4.58 8.00 6.14
CA THR A 124 -3.12 8.10 6.11
C THR A 124 -2.63 7.90 4.69
N LEU A 125 -1.84 8.82 4.17
CA LEU A 125 -1.24 8.74 2.85
C LEU A 125 0.26 8.56 2.97
N ILE A 126 0.79 7.48 2.40
CA ILE A 126 2.22 7.28 2.19
C ILE A 126 2.52 7.74 0.76
N THR A 127 3.48 8.64 0.59
CA THR A 127 3.77 9.24 -0.71
C THR A 127 5.26 9.34 -1.00
N ALA A 128 5.64 9.19 -2.27
CA ALA A 128 6.93 9.64 -2.76
C ALA A 128 6.93 11.18 -2.84
N PRO A 129 8.10 11.83 -2.85
CA PRO A 129 8.17 13.29 -3.03
C PRO A 129 7.72 13.71 -4.41
N GLN A 130 8.04 12.91 -5.43
CA GLN A 130 7.76 13.20 -6.84
C GLN A 130 7.73 11.93 -7.69
N PHE A 131 7.16 12.05 -8.88
CA PHE A 131 7.22 11.04 -9.93
C PHE A 131 7.41 11.72 -11.29
N ARG A 132 8.53 11.45 -11.98
CA ARG A 132 8.95 12.18 -13.18
C ARG A 132 8.98 13.69 -12.88
N GLU A 133 8.26 14.49 -13.67
CA GLU A 133 8.12 15.95 -13.49
C GLU A 133 6.97 16.32 -12.52
N SER A 134 6.24 15.33 -11.99
CA SER A 134 5.10 15.56 -11.12
C SER A 134 5.56 15.75 -9.67
N ASP A 135 5.48 16.98 -9.17
CA ASP A 135 5.69 17.31 -7.75
C ASP A 135 4.46 16.86 -6.94
N TYR A 136 4.61 15.75 -6.24
CA TYR A 136 3.55 15.20 -5.41
C TYR A 136 3.26 16.05 -4.19
N LEU A 137 4.31 16.56 -3.56
CA LEU A 137 4.15 17.38 -2.36
C LEU A 137 3.51 18.75 -2.69
N GLY A 138 3.86 19.33 -3.85
CA GLY A 138 3.19 20.52 -4.35
C GLY A 138 1.69 20.31 -4.53
N LYS A 139 1.30 19.25 -5.23
CA LYS A 139 -0.11 18.88 -5.42
C LYS A 139 -0.86 18.65 -4.10
N LEU A 140 -0.21 18.02 -3.11
CA LEU A 140 -0.82 17.82 -1.80
C LEU A 140 -0.99 19.15 -1.04
N ARG A 141 -0.07 20.10 -1.18
CA ARG A 141 -0.21 21.47 -0.61
C ARG A 141 -1.34 22.24 -1.29
N ASP A 142 -1.51 22.09 -2.60
CA ASP A 142 -2.64 22.70 -3.34
C ASP A 142 -3.99 22.13 -2.90
N LEU A 143 -4.05 20.82 -2.63
CA LEU A 143 -5.26 20.16 -2.14
C LEU A 143 -5.55 20.46 -0.67
N ALA A 144 -4.54 20.54 0.13
CA ALA A 144 -4.63 20.73 1.57
C ALA A 144 -3.65 21.83 2.03
N PRO A 145 -3.94 23.13 1.78
CA PRO A 145 -3.09 24.24 2.20
C PRO A 145 -2.90 24.29 3.72
N GLU A 146 -3.81 23.68 4.47
CA GLU A 146 -3.71 23.51 5.92
C GLU A 146 -2.47 22.73 6.36
N LEU A 147 -1.82 21.99 5.46
CA LEU A 147 -0.55 21.30 5.73
C LEU A 147 0.56 22.24 6.19
N ALA A 148 0.53 23.51 5.76
CA ALA A 148 1.54 24.50 6.14
C ALA A 148 1.58 24.78 7.65
N THR A 149 0.46 24.61 8.36
CA THR A 149 0.32 24.91 9.79
C THR A 149 -0.12 23.73 10.64
N ALA A 150 -0.47 22.59 10.01
CA ALA A 150 -0.93 21.41 10.71
C ALA A 150 0.20 20.78 11.55
N ARG A 151 -0.13 20.35 12.74
CA ARG A 151 0.76 19.50 13.53
C ARG A 151 0.86 18.10 12.87
N PRO A 152 2.01 17.45 12.92
CA PRO A 152 2.15 16.09 12.40
C PRO A 152 1.07 15.16 12.96
N GLY A 153 0.39 14.43 12.07
CA GLY A 153 -0.69 13.51 12.44
C GLY A 153 -2.07 14.14 12.70
N HIS A 154 -2.18 15.46 12.64
CA HIS A 154 -3.41 16.22 12.95
C HIS A 154 -3.84 17.15 11.82
N LEU A 155 -3.78 16.66 10.58
CA LEU A 155 -4.31 17.42 9.45
C LEU A 155 -5.85 17.48 9.54
N HIS A 156 -6.39 18.66 9.31
CA HIS A 156 -7.83 18.93 9.18
C HIS A 156 -8.07 19.71 7.90
N SER A 157 -8.16 19.01 6.78
CA SER A 157 -8.39 19.65 5.49
C SER A 157 -9.87 19.70 5.13
N LYS A 158 -10.30 20.85 4.59
CA LYS A 158 -11.67 21.02 4.08
C LYS A 158 -11.95 20.13 2.87
N LYS A 159 -10.98 20.00 1.96
CA LYS A 159 -11.10 19.18 0.77
C LYS A 159 -10.92 17.68 1.05
N LEU A 160 -10.11 17.33 2.02
CA LEU A 160 -9.75 15.94 2.35
C LEU A 160 -10.14 15.62 3.81
N PRO A 161 -11.44 15.54 4.13
CA PRO A 161 -11.92 15.52 5.52
C PRO A 161 -11.50 14.29 6.31
N ASP A 162 -11.15 13.19 5.64
CA ASP A 162 -10.70 11.96 6.31
C ASP A 162 -9.17 11.91 6.49
N LEU A 163 -8.42 12.66 5.66
CA LEU A 163 -6.96 12.63 5.70
C LEU A 163 -6.41 13.30 6.95
N ARG A 164 -5.65 12.55 7.75
CA ARG A 164 -5.05 13.01 9.01
C ARG A 164 -3.53 13.06 8.94
N ARG A 165 -2.93 12.19 8.13
CA ARG A 165 -1.49 11.95 8.11
C ARG A 165 -0.98 11.83 6.70
N ILE A 166 0.16 12.46 6.43
CA ILE A 166 0.96 12.25 5.21
C ILE A 166 2.34 11.83 5.69
N VAL A 167 2.82 10.70 5.18
CA VAL A 167 4.12 10.11 5.47
C VAL A 167 4.93 10.07 4.16
N GLN A 168 6.14 10.56 4.23
CA GLN A 168 7.08 10.59 3.12
C GLN A 168 8.27 9.66 3.39
#